data_2964768cc0396e843d9bc7e36d4baf3c
#
_entry.id   2964768cc0396e843d9bc7e36d4baf3c
#
_cell.length_a   1.000
_cell.length_b   1.000
_cell.length_c   1.000
_cell.angle_alpha   90.00
_cell.angle_beta   90.00
_cell.angle_gamma   90.00
#
_symmetry.space_group_name_H-M   'P 1'
#
loop_
_entity.id
_entity.type
_entity.pdbx_description
1 polymer ?
#
loop_
_entity_poly.entity_id
_entity_poly.type
_entity_poly.pdbx_seq_one_letter_code
_entity_poly.pdbx_strand_id
1 'polypeptide(L)'
;MNEDYMQSSELPSDINLEGLNEQEARAIKEALSRFMRSYQEKPEEQGDEAWLTQRFQEELPNLTAEQAQALSRETLEEIHQYDKNLASLKKARAKGQTTEEWFAEKSTEAASGLSTNAFGQRVAELDTALSQANAQMARVITTQSGAINQQWNLDGFLAEQHHVNSFNLAAQTSSSPFRAEVCVPGPGQTYGKNSFDVVIRDQSGHIVHQYQCKYGANAEATIQMIRRGNYNNQTLLVPPEQVEQVQAAFPGKTVVAQIGGTDKVGIHSEALTKAEAKELQFKAQKYEQAPQVNWSSFDGKMLTKYMGRQAAVAGVQGAAIATGFHLAGKLISQEPVDTQEVVSTALETGVDSGVKAAAAGAIKVASEKNLIGVIPPGTPVRTIADIACVAVENVKILSKAAKGEITMGEALEEMKCTTTAMVFGLSWGGTGAALGAAA
;
A
#
# COMPACT_ATOMS: atom_id res chain seq x y z
N MET A 1 34.06 -15.47 11.13
CA MET A 1 33.90 -16.04 9.79
C MET A 1 32.61 -15.56 9.25
N ASN A 2 32.79 -14.71 8.47
CA ASN A 2 32.25 -13.94 7.35
C ASN A 2 31.05 -13.05 7.66
N GLU A 3 31.39 -11.84 8.15
CA GLU A 3 30.50 -10.66 8.16
C GLU A 3 30.41 -9.96 6.79
N ASP A 4 31.14 -10.44 5.78
CA ASP A 4 31.31 -9.72 4.49
C ASP A 4 30.23 -10.02 3.41
N TYR A 5 29.20 -10.82 3.71
CA TYR A 5 28.12 -11.11 2.72
C TYR A 5 26.86 -10.24 2.91
N MET A 6 26.89 -9.24 3.79
CA MET A 6 25.76 -8.40 4.16
C MET A 6 25.74 -6.99 3.56
N GLN A 7 26.55 -6.69 2.54
CA GLN A 7 26.72 -5.30 2.07
C GLN A 7 26.16 -4.95 0.70
N SER A 8 25.23 -5.68 0.12
CA SER A 8 24.70 -5.30 -1.21
C SER A 8 23.19 -5.46 -1.42
N SER A 9 22.38 -4.97 -0.50
CA SER A 9 20.95 -4.86 -0.70
C SER A 9 20.38 -3.51 -0.29
N GLU A 10 21.15 -2.45 -0.46
CA GLU A 10 20.57 -1.12 -0.56
C GLU A 10 19.87 -1.04 -1.91
N LEU A 11 18.55 -0.69 -1.86
CA LEU A 11 17.83 -0.25 -3.04
C LEU A 11 18.69 0.75 -3.80
N PRO A 12 18.75 0.69 -5.13
CA PRO A 12 19.28 1.82 -5.89
C PRO A 12 18.59 3.07 -5.34
N SER A 13 19.39 4.03 -4.86
CA SER A 13 18.94 5.30 -4.28
C SER A 13 18.09 6.14 -5.24
N ASP A 14 17.91 5.69 -6.45
CA ASP A 14 17.41 6.40 -7.61
C ASP A 14 16.01 5.94 -8.06
N ILE A 15 15.29 5.11 -7.29
CA ILE A 15 13.90 4.80 -7.60
C ILE A 15 13.06 6.03 -7.24
N ASN A 16 12.73 6.81 -8.26
CA ASN A 16 11.84 7.96 -8.13
C ASN A 16 10.40 7.50 -7.87
N LEU A 17 9.94 7.67 -6.64
CA LEU A 17 8.58 7.32 -6.21
C LEU A 17 7.53 8.37 -6.62
N GLU A 18 7.92 9.48 -7.25
CA GLU A 18 7.01 10.55 -7.67
C GLU A 18 6.17 10.20 -8.91
N GLY A 19 6.40 9.03 -9.51
CA GLY A 19 5.64 8.53 -10.65
C GLY A 19 6.23 8.98 -12.00
N LEU A 20 5.61 8.51 -13.09
CA LEU A 20 6.02 8.80 -14.46
C LEU A 20 5.73 10.26 -14.82
N ASN A 21 6.71 10.94 -15.40
CA ASN A 21 6.47 12.22 -16.08
C ASN A 21 5.80 12.00 -17.46
N GLU A 22 5.38 13.10 -18.12
CA GLU A 22 4.67 13.02 -19.40
C GLU A 22 5.50 12.41 -20.54
N GLN A 23 6.81 12.65 -20.54
CA GLN A 23 7.71 12.13 -21.56
C GLN A 23 7.90 10.61 -21.38
N GLU A 24 8.07 10.15 -20.15
CA GLU A 24 8.17 8.73 -19.81
C GLU A 24 6.87 7.98 -20.13
N ALA A 25 5.72 8.57 -19.78
CA ALA A 25 4.42 8.01 -20.12
C ALA A 25 4.23 7.87 -21.64
N ARG A 26 4.67 8.86 -22.43
CA ARG A 26 4.64 8.81 -23.90
C ARG A 26 5.54 7.70 -24.44
N ALA A 27 6.74 7.56 -23.90
CA ALA A 27 7.68 6.51 -24.33
C ALA A 27 7.11 5.09 -24.08
N ILE A 28 6.49 4.86 -22.92
CA ILE A 28 5.82 3.59 -22.63
C ILE A 28 4.64 3.37 -23.59
N LYS A 29 3.81 4.40 -23.80
CA LYS A 29 2.66 4.32 -24.71
C LYS A 29 3.08 3.93 -26.13
N GLU A 30 4.13 4.56 -26.66
CA GLU A 30 4.66 4.23 -27.99
C GLU A 30 5.22 2.80 -28.06
N ALA A 31 5.96 2.37 -27.03
CA ALA A 31 6.46 1.00 -26.95
C ALA A 31 5.30 -0.01 -26.86
N LEU A 32 4.32 0.26 -25.98
CA LEU A 32 3.13 -0.58 -25.82
C LEU A 32 2.34 -0.71 -27.14
N SER A 33 2.13 0.39 -27.85
CA SER A 33 1.42 0.39 -29.12
C SER A 33 2.13 -0.49 -30.18
N ARG A 34 3.48 -0.44 -30.22
CA ARG A 34 4.25 -1.33 -31.13
C ARG A 34 4.12 -2.80 -30.74
N PHE A 35 4.24 -3.12 -29.45
CA PHE A 35 4.09 -4.50 -28.97
C PHE A 35 2.68 -5.03 -29.20
N MET A 36 1.64 -4.26 -28.90
CA MET A 36 0.24 -4.64 -29.10
C MET A 36 -0.08 -4.90 -30.58
N ARG A 37 0.34 -4.00 -31.48
CA ARG A 37 0.15 -4.19 -32.92
C ARG A 37 0.85 -5.45 -33.39
N SER A 38 2.09 -5.66 -33.00
CA SER A 38 2.83 -6.87 -33.36
C SER A 38 2.20 -8.14 -32.80
N TYR A 39 1.58 -8.07 -31.62
CA TYR A 39 0.86 -9.21 -31.04
C TYR A 39 -0.42 -9.54 -31.84
N GLN A 40 -1.14 -8.52 -32.28
CA GLN A 40 -2.34 -8.71 -33.12
C GLN A 40 -2.00 -9.26 -34.52
N GLU A 41 -0.84 -8.90 -35.05
CA GLU A 41 -0.37 -9.30 -36.37
C GLU A 41 0.36 -10.66 -36.36
N LYS A 42 0.64 -11.25 -35.17
CA LYS A 42 1.37 -12.51 -35.08
C LYS A 42 0.57 -13.66 -35.71
N PRO A 43 1.24 -14.59 -36.45
CA PRO A 43 0.59 -15.81 -36.94
C PRO A 43 -0.03 -16.63 -35.80
N GLU A 44 -1.19 -17.26 -36.06
CA GLU A 44 -1.86 -18.10 -35.05
C GLU A 44 -1.00 -19.25 -34.55
N GLU A 45 -0.14 -19.81 -35.42
CA GLU A 45 0.76 -20.90 -35.07
C GLU A 45 1.96 -20.45 -34.22
N GLN A 46 2.24 -19.15 -34.16
CA GLN A 46 3.35 -18.61 -33.36
C GLN A 46 2.95 -18.51 -31.89
N GLY A 47 3.59 -19.30 -31.03
CA GLY A 47 3.40 -19.23 -29.59
C GLY A 47 3.90 -17.89 -29.00
N ASP A 48 3.34 -17.51 -27.86
CA ASP A 48 3.67 -16.24 -27.19
C ASP A 48 5.16 -16.12 -26.79
N GLU A 49 5.80 -17.22 -26.39
CA GLU A 49 7.24 -17.24 -26.09
C GLU A 49 8.08 -16.90 -27.33
N ALA A 50 7.80 -17.53 -28.47
CA ALA A 50 8.51 -17.28 -29.70
C ALA A 50 8.28 -15.84 -30.21
N TRP A 51 7.07 -15.34 -30.13
CA TRP A 51 6.73 -13.96 -30.48
C TRP A 51 7.48 -12.95 -29.59
N LEU A 52 7.43 -13.12 -28.27
CA LEU A 52 8.07 -12.21 -27.32
C LEU A 52 9.60 -12.25 -27.47
N THR A 53 10.18 -13.44 -27.72
CA THR A 53 11.60 -13.60 -27.98
C THR A 53 12.04 -12.81 -29.22
N GLN A 54 11.26 -12.91 -30.30
CA GLN A 54 11.52 -12.13 -31.50
C GLN A 54 11.46 -10.62 -31.23
N ARG A 55 10.46 -10.17 -30.48
CA ARG A 55 10.32 -8.75 -30.09
C ARG A 55 11.49 -8.25 -29.27
N PHE A 56 11.95 -9.04 -28.29
CA PHE A 56 13.12 -8.66 -27.50
C PHE A 56 14.39 -8.57 -28.35
N GLN A 57 14.60 -9.49 -29.29
CA GLN A 57 15.76 -9.43 -30.20
C GLN A 57 15.72 -8.19 -31.11
N GLU A 58 14.57 -7.84 -31.63
CA GLU A 58 14.40 -6.67 -32.49
C GLU A 58 14.57 -5.35 -31.76
N GLU A 59 14.04 -5.25 -30.53
CA GLU A 59 14.07 -4.01 -29.75
C GLU A 59 15.36 -3.87 -28.91
N LEU A 60 16.00 -4.97 -28.51
CA LEU A 60 17.22 -5.03 -27.70
C LEU A 60 18.32 -5.83 -28.41
N PRO A 61 18.94 -5.26 -29.44
CA PRO A 61 19.88 -6.00 -30.33
C PRO A 61 21.14 -6.49 -29.61
N ASN A 62 21.43 -6.05 -28.41
CA ASN A 62 22.54 -6.50 -27.58
C ASN A 62 22.28 -7.84 -26.89
N LEU A 63 21.06 -8.36 -26.90
CA LEU A 63 20.72 -9.65 -26.31
C LEU A 63 21.10 -10.79 -27.26
N THR A 64 21.69 -11.86 -26.71
CA THR A 64 21.81 -13.11 -27.45
C THR A 64 20.45 -13.78 -27.62
N ALA A 65 20.34 -14.74 -28.55
CA ALA A 65 19.10 -15.48 -28.75
C ALA A 65 18.67 -16.22 -27.46
N GLU A 66 19.64 -16.83 -26.77
CA GLU A 66 19.36 -17.51 -25.49
C GLU A 66 18.89 -16.55 -24.39
N GLN A 67 19.49 -15.35 -24.32
CA GLN A 67 19.06 -14.34 -23.34
C GLN A 67 17.65 -13.83 -23.63
N ALA A 68 17.33 -13.55 -24.89
CA ALA A 68 16.00 -13.11 -25.30
C ALA A 68 14.95 -14.20 -25.02
N GLN A 69 15.26 -15.46 -25.27
CA GLN A 69 14.40 -16.59 -24.98
C GLN A 69 14.19 -16.77 -23.47
N ALA A 70 15.26 -16.67 -22.67
CA ALA A 70 15.17 -16.77 -21.21
C ALA A 70 14.27 -15.67 -20.64
N LEU A 71 14.46 -14.41 -21.09
CA LEU A 71 13.62 -13.28 -20.68
C LEU A 71 12.15 -13.50 -21.04
N SER A 72 11.88 -14.04 -22.23
CA SER A 72 10.50 -14.30 -22.68
C SER A 72 9.83 -15.37 -21.82
N ARG A 73 10.54 -16.45 -21.54
CA ARG A 73 10.06 -17.53 -20.68
C ARG A 73 9.78 -17.04 -19.28
N GLU A 74 10.72 -16.34 -18.65
CA GLU A 74 10.53 -15.77 -17.31
C GLU A 74 9.36 -14.78 -17.25
N THR A 75 9.18 -13.97 -18.30
CA THR A 75 8.03 -13.04 -18.38
C THR A 75 6.71 -13.79 -18.36
N LEU A 76 6.58 -14.83 -19.21
CA LEU A 76 5.33 -15.59 -19.32
C LEU A 76 5.05 -16.46 -18.08
N GLU A 77 6.09 -17.04 -17.49
CA GLU A 77 5.99 -17.78 -16.22
C GLU A 77 5.46 -16.90 -15.09
N GLU A 78 5.98 -15.66 -14.97
CA GLU A 78 5.55 -14.72 -13.95
C GLU A 78 4.10 -14.27 -14.17
N ILE A 79 3.73 -13.90 -15.41
CA ILE A 79 2.34 -13.58 -15.76
C ILE A 79 1.39 -14.72 -15.36
N HIS A 80 1.76 -15.95 -15.66
CA HIS A 80 0.96 -17.11 -15.31
C HIS A 80 0.86 -17.33 -13.79
N GLN A 81 1.96 -17.08 -13.05
CA GLN A 81 1.95 -17.16 -11.59
C GLN A 81 1.10 -16.06 -10.97
N TYR A 82 1.20 -14.83 -11.48
CA TYR A 82 0.34 -13.72 -11.07
C TYR A 82 -1.14 -14.04 -11.27
N ASP A 83 -1.51 -14.56 -12.45
CA ASP A 83 -2.90 -14.92 -12.75
C ASP A 83 -3.43 -16.01 -11.83
N LYS A 84 -2.61 -17.01 -11.48
CA LYS A 84 -2.97 -18.02 -10.46
C LYS A 84 -3.20 -17.40 -9.09
N ASN A 85 -2.33 -16.49 -8.66
CA ASN A 85 -2.46 -15.82 -7.38
C ASN A 85 -3.74 -14.98 -7.33
N LEU A 86 -3.99 -14.17 -8.37
CA LEU A 86 -5.18 -13.34 -8.47
C LEU A 86 -6.47 -14.18 -8.50
N ALA A 87 -6.48 -15.27 -9.25
CA ALA A 87 -7.62 -16.19 -9.30
C ALA A 87 -7.88 -16.86 -7.94
N SER A 88 -6.81 -17.27 -7.24
CA SER A 88 -6.89 -17.84 -5.88
C SER A 88 -7.48 -16.84 -4.89
N LEU A 89 -7.01 -15.58 -4.93
CA LEU A 89 -7.51 -14.50 -4.08
C LEU A 89 -8.98 -14.18 -4.36
N LYS A 90 -9.37 -14.03 -5.64
CA LYS A 90 -10.76 -13.81 -6.03
C LYS A 90 -11.68 -14.93 -5.54
N LYS A 91 -11.22 -16.20 -5.64
CA LYS A 91 -11.95 -17.35 -5.14
C LYS A 91 -12.10 -17.36 -3.61
N ALA A 92 -11.07 -16.95 -2.88
CA ALA A 92 -11.12 -16.83 -1.42
C ALA A 92 -12.11 -15.74 -0.98
N ARG A 93 -12.07 -14.57 -1.64
CA ARG A 93 -13.03 -13.48 -1.38
C ARG A 93 -14.48 -13.90 -1.67
N ALA A 94 -14.72 -14.63 -2.74
CA ALA A 94 -16.05 -15.15 -3.06
C ALA A 94 -16.60 -16.10 -1.97
N LYS A 95 -15.71 -16.66 -1.13
CA LYS A 95 -16.06 -17.49 0.03
C LYS A 95 -16.16 -16.68 1.34
N GLY A 96 -16.02 -15.36 1.30
CA GLY A 96 -16.11 -14.48 2.45
C GLY A 96 -14.78 -14.22 3.17
N GLN A 97 -13.65 -14.73 2.67
CA GLN A 97 -12.32 -14.45 3.21
C GLN A 97 -11.86 -13.05 2.81
N THR A 98 -11.21 -12.31 3.71
CA THR A 98 -10.63 -11.02 3.38
C THR A 98 -9.35 -11.17 2.54
N THR A 99 -8.92 -10.08 1.90
CA THR A 99 -7.67 -10.04 1.14
C THR A 99 -6.46 -10.30 2.05
N GLU A 100 -6.51 -9.74 3.25
CA GLU A 100 -5.50 -9.84 4.30
C GLU A 100 -5.38 -11.28 4.83
N GLU A 101 -6.50 -11.91 5.13
CA GLU A 101 -6.57 -13.30 5.57
C GLU A 101 -5.98 -14.25 4.51
N TRP A 102 -6.35 -14.07 3.24
CA TRP A 102 -5.78 -14.84 2.14
C TRP A 102 -4.26 -14.67 2.05
N PHE A 103 -3.77 -13.42 2.15
CA PHE A 103 -2.33 -13.14 2.09
C PHE A 103 -1.58 -13.80 3.26
N ALA A 104 -2.11 -13.71 4.48
CA ALA A 104 -1.53 -14.33 5.66
C ALA A 104 -1.50 -15.86 5.55
N GLU A 105 -2.61 -16.48 5.12
CA GLU A 105 -2.71 -17.92 4.90
C GLU A 105 -1.69 -18.40 3.87
N LYS A 106 -1.66 -17.77 2.69
CA LYS A 106 -0.75 -18.14 1.60
C LYS A 106 0.72 -17.92 1.95
N SER A 107 1.03 -16.83 2.67
CA SER A 107 2.38 -16.59 3.18
C SER A 107 2.81 -17.65 4.19
N THR A 108 1.91 -18.12 5.04
CA THR A 108 2.16 -19.20 6.00
C THR A 108 2.35 -20.55 5.29
N GLU A 109 1.53 -20.85 4.28
CA GLU A 109 1.68 -22.06 3.44
C GLU A 109 3.04 -22.06 2.72
N ALA A 110 3.42 -20.96 2.08
CA ALA A 110 4.68 -20.83 1.38
C ALA A 110 5.90 -20.90 2.32
N ALA A 111 5.75 -20.46 3.57
CA ALA A 111 6.78 -20.54 4.61
C ALA A 111 6.90 -21.94 5.25
N SER A 112 5.91 -22.80 5.10
CA SER A 112 5.91 -24.13 5.69
C SER A 112 6.95 -25.02 5.00
N GLY A 113 8.15 -25.10 5.56
CA GLY A 113 9.28 -25.87 5.02
C GLY A 113 10.60 -25.12 4.95
N LEU A 114 10.59 -23.82 5.20
CA LEU A 114 11.78 -22.97 5.19
C LEU A 114 11.93 -22.29 6.56
N SER A 115 13.14 -21.82 6.88
CA SER A 115 13.44 -20.96 8.06
C SER A 115 12.69 -19.61 8.04
N THR A 116 11.70 -19.44 7.19
CA THR A 116 10.86 -18.27 6.92
C THR A 116 9.56 -18.24 7.74
N ASN A 117 9.41 -19.13 8.73
CA ASN A 117 8.27 -19.14 9.66
C ASN A 117 8.09 -17.77 10.38
N ALA A 118 9.19 -17.05 10.57
CA ALA A 118 9.18 -15.70 11.15
C ALA A 118 8.46 -14.65 10.25
N PHE A 119 8.49 -14.80 8.93
CA PHE A 119 7.82 -13.89 8.01
C PHE A 119 6.29 -14.09 8.03
N GLY A 120 5.83 -15.33 7.91
CA GLY A 120 4.40 -15.65 8.01
C GLY A 120 3.79 -15.19 9.34
N GLN A 121 4.51 -15.38 10.44
CA GLN A 121 4.10 -14.89 11.77
C GLN A 121 3.98 -13.36 11.78
N ARG A 122 4.94 -12.61 11.23
CA ARG A 122 4.89 -11.16 11.17
C ARG A 122 3.75 -10.63 10.33
N VAL A 123 3.45 -11.27 9.19
CA VAL A 123 2.29 -10.90 8.36
C VAL A 123 1.00 -11.14 9.12
N ALA A 124 0.85 -12.27 9.81
CA ALA A 124 -0.31 -12.58 10.64
C ALA A 124 -0.46 -11.60 11.83
N GLU A 125 0.65 -11.19 12.46
CA GLU A 125 0.65 -10.19 13.51
C GLU A 125 0.20 -8.81 12.99
N LEU A 126 0.64 -8.41 11.79
CA LEU A 126 0.20 -7.16 11.17
C LEU A 126 -1.27 -7.19 10.80
N ASP A 127 -1.75 -8.30 10.23
CA ASP A 127 -3.16 -8.50 9.93
C ASP A 127 -4.03 -8.43 11.19
N THR A 128 -3.58 -9.07 12.27
CA THR A 128 -4.21 -8.95 13.59
C THR A 128 -4.24 -7.51 14.09
N ALA A 129 -3.14 -6.76 13.94
CA ALA A 129 -3.07 -5.37 14.36
C ALA A 129 -4.03 -4.46 13.54
N LEU A 130 -4.14 -4.69 12.22
CA LEU A 130 -5.12 -4.01 11.36
C LEU A 130 -6.56 -4.30 11.78
N SER A 131 -6.88 -5.57 12.01
CA SER A 131 -8.21 -5.98 12.47
C SER A 131 -8.57 -5.35 13.82
N GLN A 132 -7.62 -5.32 14.75
CA GLN A 132 -7.79 -4.64 16.04
C GLN A 132 -7.99 -3.12 15.90
N ALA A 133 -7.21 -2.45 15.04
CA ALA A 133 -7.35 -1.03 14.78
C ALA A 133 -8.74 -0.71 14.21
N ASN A 134 -9.22 -1.51 13.26
CA ASN A 134 -10.56 -1.37 12.68
C ASN A 134 -11.67 -1.63 13.70
N ALA A 135 -11.54 -2.64 14.54
CA ALA A 135 -12.50 -2.94 15.60
C ALA A 135 -12.55 -1.81 16.65
N GLN A 136 -11.41 -1.22 17.01
CA GLN A 136 -11.33 -0.08 17.91
C GLN A 136 -11.97 1.17 17.30
N MET A 137 -11.71 1.46 16.03
CA MET A 137 -12.32 2.57 15.31
C MET A 137 -13.85 2.40 15.26
N ALA A 138 -14.34 1.20 14.91
CA ALA A 138 -15.76 0.90 14.89
C ALA A 138 -16.41 1.11 16.27
N ARG A 139 -15.75 0.70 17.35
CA ARG A 139 -16.24 0.88 18.73
C ARG A 139 -16.38 2.34 19.10
N VAL A 140 -15.43 3.20 18.74
CA VAL A 140 -15.44 4.63 19.09
C VAL A 140 -16.58 5.37 18.41
N ILE A 141 -16.93 5.01 17.21
CA ILE A 141 -17.97 5.70 16.43
C ILE A 141 -19.35 5.07 16.56
N THR A 142 -19.48 3.95 17.24
CA THR A 142 -20.75 3.22 17.40
C THR A 142 -21.35 3.50 18.77
N THR A 143 -22.63 3.82 18.80
CA THR A 143 -23.40 3.98 20.03
C THR A 143 -23.69 2.61 20.68
N GLN A 144 -24.19 2.62 21.93
CA GLN A 144 -24.61 1.39 22.59
C GLN A 144 -25.71 0.62 21.85
N SER A 145 -26.50 1.29 21.02
CA SER A 145 -27.53 0.65 20.18
C SER A 145 -26.98 0.04 18.89
N GLY A 146 -25.69 0.16 18.63
CA GLY A 146 -25.03 -0.37 17.41
C GLY A 146 -25.10 0.58 16.21
N ALA A 147 -25.74 1.74 16.32
CA ALA A 147 -25.81 2.75 15.26
C ALA A 147 -24.57 3.64 15.26
N ILE A 148 -24.20 4.20 14.11
CA ILE A 148 -23.14 5.21 14.01
C ILE A 148 -23.55 6.47 14.77
N ASN A 149 -22.64 6.97 15.59
CA ASN A 149 -22.84 8.18 16.39
C ASN A 149 -23.00 9.41 15.47
N GLN A 150 -24.14 10.10 15.58
CA GLN A 150 -24.48 11.26 14.77
C GLN A 150 -24.10 12.61 15.43
N GLN A 151 -23.31 12.58 16.49
CA GLN A 151 -22.89 13.82 17.16
C GLN A 151 -21.99 14.66 16.26
N TRP A 152 -22.18 15.98 16.32
CA TRP A 152 -21.45 16.94 15.49
C TRP A 152 -19.93 16.99 15.76
N ASN A 153 -19.48 16.54 16.94
CA ASN A 153 -18.10 16.52 17.40
C ASN A 153 -17.46 15.12 17.32
N LEU A 154 -18.01 14.21 16.53
CA LEU A 154 -17.47 12.85 16.35
C LEU A 154 -16.04 12.88 15.81
N ASP A 155 -15.68 13.91 15.05
CA ASP A 155 -14.31 14.10 14.50
C ASP A 155 -13.22 14.17 15.59
N GLY A 156 -13.53 14.64 16.79
CA GLY A 156 -12.59 14.62 17.91
C GLY A 156 -12.26 13.19 18.37
N PHE A 157 -13.27 12.35 18.53
CA PHE A 157 -13.09 10.94 18.90
C PHE A 157 -12.39 10.14 17.79
N LEU A 158 -12.73 10.44 16.52
CA LEU A 158 -12.05 9.85 15.37
C LEU A 158 -10.56 10.23 15.34
N ALA A 159 -10.23 11.48 15.67
CA ALA A 159 -8.85 11.93 15.73
C ALA A 159 -8.04 11.23 16.84
N GLU A 160 -8.60 11.10 18.04
CA GLU A 160 -7.97 10.34 19.13
C GLU A 160 -7.67 8.91 18.73
N GLN A 161 -8.64 8.21 18.15
CA GLN A 161 -8.47 6.83 17.74
C GLN A 161 -7.56 6.69 16.52
N HIS A 162 -7.56 7.64 15.58
CA HIS A 162 -6.64 7.68 14.43
C HIS A 162 -5.18 7.72 14.91
N HIS A 163 -4.86 8.61 15.85
CA HIS A 163 -3.50 8.71 16.39
C HIS A 163 -3.08 7.44 17.12
N VAL A 164 -3.98 6.84 17.89
CA VAL A 164 -3.70 5.57 18.58
C VAL A 164 -3.48 4.44 17.58
N ASN A 165 -4.35 4.31 16.59
CA ASN A 165 -4.25 3.25 15.58
C ASN A 165 -2.99 3.37 14.75
N SER A 166 -2.70 4.55 14.19
CA SER A 166 -1.51 4.77 13.37
C SER A 166 -0.21 4.61 14.16
N PHE A 167 -0.18 5.05 15.44
CA PHE A 167 0.94 4.80 16.34
C PHE A 167 1.15 3.30 16.59
N ASN A 168 0.09 2.56 16.92
CA ASN A 168 0.19 1.14 17.23
C ASN A 168 0.59 0.31 16.01
N LEU A 169 0.13 0.69 14.81
CA LEU A 169 0.57 0.09 13.55
C LEU A 169 2.07 0.39 13.29
N ALA A 170 2.50 1.63 13.48
CA ALA A 170 3.92 1.99 13.39
C ALA A 170 4.77 1.25 14.44
N ALA A 171 4.25 1.06 15.65
CA ALA A 171 4.90 0.28 16.72
C ALA A 171 5.03 -1.19 16.32
N GLN A 172 4.00 -1.78 15.76
CA GLN A 172 4.04 -3.17 15.29
C GLN A 172 5.04 -3.35 14.16
N THR A 173 5.03 -2.46 13.15
CA THR A 173 5.97 -2.51 12.02
C THR A 173 7.42 -2.28 12.42
N SER A 174 7.67 -1.56 13.50
CA SER A 174 9.02 -1.28 14.01
C SER A 174 9.45 -2.21 15.14
N SER A 175 8.64 -3.21 15.50
CA SER A 175 8.86 -4.08 16.69
C SER A 175 9.08 -3.27 17.97
N SER A 176 8.40 -2.12 18.08
CA SER A 176 8.51 -1.25 19.26
C SER A 176 7.70 -1.82 20.42
N PRO A 177 8.23 -1.74 21.67
CA PRO A 177 7.52 -2.21 22.85
C PRO A 177 6.41 -1.26 23.30
N PHE A 178 6.35 -0.05 22.75
CA PHE A 178 5.38 0.96 23.16
C PHE A 178 4.02 0.73 22.53
N ARG A 179 2.96 1.03 23.30
CA ARG A 179 1.57 0.98 22.81
C ARG A 179 0.82 2.22 23.25
N ALA A 180 0.01 2.77 22.36
CA ALA A 180 -0.91 3.86 22.65
C ALA A 180 -2.33 3.32 22.93
N GLU A 181 -3.07 4.02 23.75
CA GLU A 181 -4.48 3.75 24.04
C GLU A 181 -5.27 5.04 24.23
N VAL A 182 -6.54 5.05 23.83
CA VAL A 182 -7.50 6.08 24.18
C VAL A 182 -7.98 5.81 25.60
N CYS A 183 -7.94 6.85 26.45
CA CYS A 183 -8.37 6.74 27.83
C CYS A 183 -9.89 6.91 27.94
N VAL A 184 -10.60 5.81 28.03
CA VAL A 184 -12.06 5.79 28.20
C VAL A 184 -12.38 5.50 29.68
N PRO A 185 -13.31 6.28 30.32
CA PRO A 185 -13.78 5.98 31.67
C PRO A 185 -14.33 4.55 31.78
N GLY A 186 -14.02 3.86 32.86
CA GLY A 186 -14.59 2.54 33.14
C GLY A 186 -16.12 2.57 33.30
N PRO A 187 -16.79 1.40 33.32
CA PRO A 187 -18.24 1.31 33.53
C PRO A 187 -18.67 2.06 34.79
N GLY A 188 -19.64 2.97 34.66
CA GLY A 188 -20.13 3.78 35.76
C GLY A 188 -19.25 4.97 36.17
N GLN A 189 -18.12 5.17 35.48
CA GLN A 189 -17.26 6.33 35.67
C GLN A 189 -17.54 7.40 34.61
N THR A 190 -17.21 8.65 34.89
CA THR A 190 -17.27 9.76 33.95
C THR A 190 -15.87 10.33 33.75
N TYR A 191 -15.67 11.03 32.65
CA TYR A 191 -14.40 11.74 32.41
C TYR A 191 -14.11 12.70 33.59
N GLY A 192 -12.96 12.51 34.21
CA GLY A 192 -12.46 13.42 35.24
C GLY A 192 -12.14 14.79 34.64
N LYS A 193 -12.20 15.84 35.47
CA LYS A 193 -11.72 17.15 35.05
C LYS A 193 -10.22 17.06 34.74
N ASN A 194 -9.83 17.39 33.50
CA ASN A 194 -8.45 17.29 32.99
C ASN A 194 -7.92 15.85 32.89
N SER A 195 -8.76 14.83 32.68
CA SER A 195 -8.32 13.51 32.26
C SER A 195 -7.58 13.62 30.92
N PHE A 196 -6.57 12.77 30.71
CA PHE A 196 -5.90 12.67 29.41
C PHE A 196 -6.78 11.88 28.44
N ASP A 197 -6.68 12.25 27.16
CA ASP A 197 -7.45 11.61 26.09
C ASP A 197 -6.68 10.40 25.54
N VAL A 198 -5.35 10.51 25.40
CA VAL A 198 -4.47 9.45 24.88
C VAL A 198 -3.22 9.30 25.76
N VAL A 199 -2.79 8.05 25.95
CA VAL A 199 -1.53 7.75 26.63
C VAL A 199 -0.69 6.78 25.80
N ILE A 200 0.65 6.86 25.99
CA ILE A 200 1.59 5.85 25.52
C ILE A 200 2.11 5.10 26.74
N ARG A 201 2.10 3.76 26.67
CA ARG A 201 2.64 2.88 27.70
C ARG A 201 3.88 2.14 27.19
N ASP A 202 4.77 1.83 28.12
CA ASP A 202 5.88 0.92 27.89
C ASP A 202 5.43 -0.56 28.03
N GLN A 203 6.36 -1.48 27.83
CA GLN A 203 6.14 -2.92 27.94
C GLN A 203 5.68 -3.36 29.34
N SER A 204 6.02 -2.60 30.38
CA SER A 204 5.60 -2.86 31.76
C SER A 204 4.24 -2.25 32.11
N GLY A 205 3.59 -1.58 31.14
CA GLY A 205 2.30 -0.91 31.31
C GLY A 205 2.39 0.48 31.97
N HIS A 206 3.60 1.00 32.24
CA HIS A 206 3.74 2.34 32.79
C HIS A 206 3.47 3.40 31.71
N ILE A 207 2.75 4.46 32.10
CA ILE A 207 2.51 5.59 31.23
C ILE A 207 3.83 6.38 31.04
N VAL A 208 4.29 6.49 29.81
CA VAL A 208 5.48 7.26 29.43
C VAL A 208 5.17 8.62 28.85
N HIS A 209 3.98 8.77 28.21
CA HIS A 209 3.48 10.04 27.68
C HIS A 209 1.97 10.15 27.85
N GLN A 210 1.48 11.39 28.03
CA GLN A 210 0.07 11.74 28.20
C GLN A 210 -0.28 12.89 27.25
N TYR A 211 -1.37 12.74 26.53
CA TYR A 211 -1.83 13.71 25.54
C TYR A 211 -3.26 14.16 25.82
N GLN A 212 -3.51 15.45 25.59
CA GLN A 212 -4.82 16.04 25.51
C GLN A 212 -5.10 16.41 24.06
N CYS A 213 -6.05 15.75 23.44
CA CYS A 213 -6.44 15.98 22.06
C CYS A 213 -7.48 17.10 21.97
N LYS A 214 -7.24 18.10 21.11
CA LYS A 214 -8.18 19.21 20.90
C LYS A 214 -8.24 19.57 19.42
N TYR A 215 -9.34 19.24 18.79
CA TYR A 215 -9.61 19.42 17.37
C TYR A 215 -10.70 20.47 17.15
N GLY A 216 -10.41 21.73 17.47
CA GLY A 216 -11.29 22.87 17.21
C GLY A 216 -11.47 23.13 15.70
N ALA A 217 -12.47 23.91 15.32
CA ALA A 217 -12.73 24.26 13.92
C ALA A 217 -11.57 25.02 13.27
N ASN A 218 -10.82 25.77 14.07
CA ASN A 218 -9.60 26.51 13.72
C ASN A 218 -8.74 26.70 14.97
N ALA A 219 -7.56 27.28 14.83
CA ALA A 219 -6.64 27.51 15.94
C ALA A 219 -7.24 28.30 17.08
N GLU A 220 -8.02 29.37 16.81
CA GLU A 220 -8.67 30.17 17.85
C GLU A 220 -9.68 29.33 18.65
N ALA A 221 -10.52 28.53 17.98
CA ALA A 221 -11.45 27.63 18.64
C ALA A 221 -10.70 26.59 19.50
N THR A 222 -9.60 26.04 19.02
CA THR A 222 -8.75 25.11 19.76
C THR A 222 -8.12 25.78 20.99
N ILE A 223 -7.61 27.02 20.87
CA ILE A 223 -7.09 27.80 21.98
C ILE A 223 -8.17 28.03 23.05
N GLN A 224 -9.40 28.36 22.64
CA GLN A 224 -10.50 28.56 23.57
C GLN A 224 -10.88 27.25 24.30
N MET A 225 -10.85 26.11 23.60
CA MET A 225 -11.09 24.81 24.22
C MET A 225 -10.01 24.50 25.27
N ILE A 226 -8.73 24.76 24.97
CA ILE A 226 -7.61 24.53 25.88
C ILE A 226 -7.70 25.44 27.11
N ARG A 227 -8.06 26.70 26.94
CA ARG A 227 -8.21 27.66 28.07
C ARG A 227 -9.26 27.25 29.12
N ARG A 228 -10.20 26.39 28.76
CA ARG A 228 -11.26 25.89 29.70
C ARG A 228 -10.76 24.80 30.63
N GLY A 229 -9.59 24.26 30.41
CA GLY A 229 -8.96 23.19 31.20
C GLY A 229 -7.63 23.59 31.82
N ASN A 230 -7.11 22.74 32.68
CA ASN A 230 -5.79 22.87 33.27
C ASN A 230 -4.98 21.60 32.97
N TYR A 231 -4.53 21.43 31.73
CA TYR A 231 -3.86 20.22 31.23
C TYR A 231 -2.38 20.20 31.64
N ASN A 232 -2.11 20.27 32.95
CA ASN A 232 -0.74 20.20 33.48
C ASN A 232 -0.14 18.80 33.21
N ASN A 233 1.14 18.78 32.88
CA ASN A 233 1.89 17.56 32.54
C ASN A 233 1.34 16.76 31.33
N GLN A 234 0.51 17.39 30.50
CA GLN A 234 -0.03 16.82 29.28
C GLN A 234 0.54 17.56 28.07
N THR A 235 0.90 16.81 27.05
CA THR A 235 1.21 17.35 25.71
C THR A 235 -0.10 17.63 24.97
N LEU A 236 -0.22 18.79 24.37
CA LEU A 236 -1.40 19.18 23.59
C LEU A 236 -1.27 18.60 22.18
N LEU A 237 -2.20 17.76 21.79
CA LEU A 237 -2.31 17.18 20.45
C LEU A 237 -3.37 17.95 19.66
N VAL A 238 -2.97 18.59 18.58
CA VAL A 238 -3.83 19.46 17.76
C VAL A 238 -3.60 19.20 16.26
N PRO A 239 -4.52 19.62 15.38
CA PRO A 239 -4.30 19.51 13.94
C PRO A 239 -2.97 20.18 13.51
N PRO A 240 -2.21 19.60 12.55
CA PRO A 240 -0.90 20.11 12.14
C PRO A 240 -0.93 21.58 11.70
N GLU A 241 -1.98 22.02 11.01
CA GLU A 241 -2.18 23.39 10.56
C GLU A 241 -2.45 24.39 11.69
N GLN A 242 -2.67 23.92 12.91
CA GLN A 242 -2.97 24.76 14.08
C GLN A 242 -1.80 24.82 15.09
N VAL A 243 -0.77 23.96 14.93
CA VAL A 243 0.32 23.80 15.90
C VAL A 243 1.01 25.12 16.21
N GLU A 244 1.41 25.89 15.21
CA GLU A 244 2.18 27.12 15.38
C GLU A 244 1.41 28.14 16.21
N GLN A 245 0.13 28.38 15.88
CA GLN A 245 -0.69 29.37 16.56
C GLN A 245 -1.04 28.94 18.00
N VAL A 246 -1.31 27.63 18.20
CA VAL A 246 -1.60 27.11 19.54
C VAL A 246 -0.33 27.14 20.40
N GLN A 247 0.84 26.79 19.86
CA GLN A 247 2.12 26.87 20.58
C GLN A 247 2.43 28.32 21.00
N ALA A 248 2.19 29.28 20.13
CA ALA A 248 2.36 30.70 20.45
C ALA A 248 1.43 31.16 21.59
N ALA A 249 0.21 30.64 21.66
CA ALA A 249 -0.75 30.97 22.72
C ALA A 249 -0.43 30.27 24.06
N PHE A 250 0.34 29.19 24.05
CA PHE A 250 0.73 28.39 25.23
C PHE A 250 2.23 28.09 25.23
N PRO A 251 3.11 29.09 25.37
CA PRO A 251 4.57 28.91 25.27
C PRO A 251 5.16 27.97 26.33
N GLY A 252 4.47 27.78 27.45
CA GLY A 252 4.87 26.87 28.53
C GLY A 252 4.38 25.42 28.38
N LYS A 253 3.72 25.08 27.27
CA LYS A 253 3.23 23.72 26.98
C LYS A 253 3.87 23.19 25.70
N THR A 254 3.96 21.88 25.60
CA THR A 254 4.35 21.21 24.37
C THR A 254 3.11 21.00 23.51
N VAL A 255 3.14 21.47 22.27
CA VAL A 255 2.06 21.32 21.28
C VAL A 255 2.59 20.51 20.11
N VAL A 256 1.88 19.46 19.72
CA VAL A 256 2.28 18.52 18.68
C VAL A 256 1.13 18.17 17.74
N ALA A 257 1.45 17.73 16.53
CA ALA A 257 0.50 17.19 15.57
C ALA A 257 0.43 15.66 15.57
N GLN A 258 1.29 14.99 16.33
CA GLN A 258 1.44 13.53 16.34
C GLN A 258 1.79 13.07 17.76
N ILE A 259 1.38 11.85 18.13
CA ILE A 259 1.83 11.23 19.37
C ILE A 259 3.13 10.46 19.14
N GLY A 260 4.00 10.37 20.15
CA GLY A 260 5.35 9.79 20.03
C GLY A 260 6.39 10.77 19.50
N GLY A 261 7.36 10.28 18.76
CA GLY A 261 8.43 11.09 18.13
C GLY A 261 9.39 11.75 19.14
N THR A 262 9.55 11.18 20.34
CA THR A 262 10.46 11.66 21.38
C THR A 262 11.71 10.79 21.44
N ASP A 263 12.78 11.26 22.12
CA ASP A 263 14.02 10.49 22.30
C ASP A 263 13.79 9.09 22.90
N LYS A 264 12.75 8.94 23.73
CA LYS A 264 12.39 7.66 24.33
C LYS A 264 11.50 6.81 23.42
N VAL A 265 10.60 7.46 22.66
CA VAL A 265 9.63 6.82 21.79
C VAL A 265 9.89 7.29 20.37
N GLY A 266 10.82 6.63 19.69
CA GLY A 266 11.29 7.04 18.36
C GLY A 266 10.25 6.89 17.22
N ILE A 267 9.11 6.24 17.48
CA ILE A 267 7.99 6.10 16.55
C ILE A 267 6.94 7.17 16.82
N HIS A 268 6.17 7.51 15.80
CA HIS A 268 5.09 8.49 15.91
C HIS A 268 3.84 8.03 15.16
N SER A 269 2.69 8.62 15.50
CA SER A 269 1.45 8.45 14.75
C SER A 269 1.48 9.22 13.42
N GLU A 270 0.51 8.97 12.56
CA GLU A 270 0.26 9.83 11.40
C GLU A 270 -0.44 11.12 11.84
N ALA A 271 -0.05 12.25 11.26
CA ALA A 271 -0.74 13.51 11.48
C ALA A 271 -2.13 13.46 10.83
N LEU A 272 -3.09 14.20 11.41
CA LEU A 272 -4.45 14.29 10.88
C LEU A 272 -4.89 15.76 10.92
N THR A 273 -5.20 16.33 9.77
CA THR A 273 -5.74 17.69 9.68
C THR A 273 -7.19 17.75 10.18
N LYS A 274 -7.65 18.95 10.54
CA LYS A 274 -9.07 19.14 10.90
C LYS A 274 -10.01 18.81 9.75
N ALA A 275 -9.61 19.11 8.53
CA ALA A 275 -10.39 18.82 7.33
C ALA A 275 -10.53 17.31 7.12
N GLU A 276 -9.45 16.53 7.25
CA GLU A 276 -9.46 15.07 7.15
C GLU A 276 -10.30 14.44 8.26
N ALA A 277 -10.18 14.91 9.51
CA ALA A 277 -11.00 14.43 10.61
C ALA A 277 -12.50 14.66 10.35
N LYS A 278 -12.87 15.80 9.77
CA LYS A 278 -14.26 16.08 9.36
C LYS A 278 -14.71 15.24 8.17
N GLU A 279 -13.82 14.96 7.24
CA GLU A 279 -14.12 14.06 6.13
C GLU A 279 -14.37 12.63 6.61
N LEU A 280 -13.55 12.13 7.54
CA LEU A 280 -13.78 10.83 8.18
C LEU A 280 -15.13 10.78 8.89
N GLN A 281 -15.47 11.83 9.65
CA GLN A 281 -16.80 11.96 10.30
C GLN A 281 -17.92 11.92 9.27
N PHE A 282 -17.82 12.75 8.22
CA PHE A 282 -18.85 12.82 7.18
C PHE A 282 -19.05 11.46 6.49
N LYS A 283 -17.97 10.79 6.12
CA LYS A 283 -18.04 9.45 5.51
C LYS A 283 -18.67 8.43 6.44
N ALA A 284 -18.24 8.40 7.72
CA ALA A 284 -18.79 7.49 8.71
C ALA A 284 -20.29 7.67 8.89
N GLN A 285 -20.74 8.92 9.06
CA GLN A 285 -22.15 9.26 9.29
C GLN A 285 -23.02 9.08 8.04
N LYS A 286 -22.49 9.40 6.85
CA LYS A 286 -23.22 9.29 5.59
C LYS A 286 -23.39 7.84 5.12
N TYR A 287 -22.34 7.04 5.24
CA TYR A 287 -22.34 5.65 4.76
C TYR A 287 -22.60 4.62 5.84
N GLU A 288 -22.81 5.09 7.08
CA GLU A 288 -23.05 4.24 8.27
C GLU A 288 -21.97 3.16 8.46
N GLN A 289 -20.72 3.48 8.09
CA GLN A 289 -19.56 2.59 8.15
C GLN A 289 -18.40 3.22 8.89
N ALA A 290 -17.70 2.41 9.69
CA ALA A 290 -16.45 2.81 10.32
C ALA A 290 -15.36 3.01 9.26
N PRO A 291 -14.53 4.08 9.34
CA PRO A 291 -13.31 4.17 8.57
C PRO A 291 -12.43 2.96 8.83
N GLN A 292 -11.95 2.32 7.78
CA GLN A 292 -11.10 1.13 7.88
C GLN A 292 -9.70 1.42 7.36
N VAL A 293 -8.71 0.92 8.08
CA VAL A 293 -7.35 0.79 7.61
C VAL A 293 -7.18 -0.60 7.00
N ASN A 294 -6.53 -0.68 5.86
CA ASN A 294 -6.31 -1.94 5.15
C ASN A 294 -4.88 -2.00 4.59
N TRP A 295 -4.51 -3.13 4.01
CA TRP A 295 -3.18 -3.31 3.43
C TRP A 295 -2.80 -2.25 2.38
N SER A 296 -3.75 -1.77 1.60
CA SER A 296 -3.51 -0.69 0.62
C SER A 296 -3.28 0.69 1.24
N SER A 297 -3.59 0.86 2.53
CA SER A 297 -3.29 2.08 3.29
C SER A 297 -1.84 2.12 3.78
N PHE A 298 -1.12 0.99 3.69
CA PHE A 298 0.32 0.95 3.95
C PHE A 298 1.05 1.29 2.66
N ASP A 299 1.90 2.31 2.71
CA ASP A 299 2.82 2.53 1.61
C ASP A 299 3.85 1.38 1.54
N GLY A 300 4.48 1.20 0.38
CA GLY A 300 5.50 0.18 0.19
C GLY A 300 6.66 0.28 1.21
N LYS A 301 6.94 1.48 1.73
CA LYS A 301 7.93 1.74 2.77
C LYS A 301 7.58 1.11 4.11
N MET A 302 6.32 1.22 4.54
CA MET A 302 5.87 0.62 5.80
C MET A 302 5.87 -0.89 5.71
N LEU A 303 5.37 -1.45 4.62
CA LEU A 303 5.39 -2.88 4.37
C LEU A 303 6.83 -3.42 4.29
N THR A 304 7.73 -2.72 3.60
CA THR A 304 9.16 -3.03 3.50
C THR A 304 9.84 -2.99 4.86
N LYS A 305 9.56 -1.98 5.68
CA LYS A 305 10.13 -1.83 7.02
C LYS A 305 9.65 -2.95 7.95
N TYR A 306 8.39 -3.37 7.83
CA TYR A 306 7.83 -4.47 8.60
C TYR A 306 8.43 -5.83 8.20
N MET A 307 8.57 -6.07 6.91
CA MET A 307 9.11 -7.33 6.38
C MET A 307 10.61 -7.52 6.66
N GLY A 308 11.31 -6.46 7.07
CA GLY A 308 12.71 -6.51 7.49
C GLY A 308 13.70 -6.73 6.33
N ARG A 309 14.98 -6.95 6.65
CA ARG A 309 16.09 -7.10 5.69
C ARG A 309 15.97 -8.29 4.71
N GLN A 310 15.16 -9.29 5.02
CA GLN A 310 14.85 -10.37 4.06
C GLN A 310 13.99 -9.89 2.88
N ALA A 311 13.50 -8.66 2.97
CA ALA A 311 12.75 -7.95 1.96
C ALA A 311 13.57 -6.88 1.21
N ALA A 312 14.84 -7.06 0.98
CA ALA A 312 15.55 -6.25 -0.01
C ALA A 312 14.87 -6.37 -1.40
N VAL A 313 14.25 -7.51 -1.65
CA VAL A 313 13.25 -7.71 -2.72
C VAL A 313 12.03 -6.80 -2.52
N ALA A 314 11.56 -6.54 -1.29
CA ALA A 314 10.36 -5.75 -1.00
C ALA A 314 10.50 -4.23 -1.26
N GLY A 315 11.69 -3.69 -1.31
CA GLY A 315 11.90 -2.30 -1.73
C GLY A 315 11.60 -2.11 -3.22
N VAL A 316 12.02 -3.07 -4.03
CA VAL A 316 11.62 -3.15 -5.44
C VAL A 316 10.11 -3.39 -5.54
N GLN A 317 9.51 -4.13 -4.62
CA GLN A 317 8.07 -4.39 -4.55
C GLN A 317 7.25 -3.12 -4.27
N GLY A 318 7.66 -2.28 -3.32
CA GLY A 318 6.95 -1.01 -3.03
C GLY A 318 6.97 -0.05 -4.22
N ALA A 319 8.12 0.06 -4.88
CA ALA A 319 8.25 0.85 -6.10
C ALA A 319 7.45 0.25 -7.26
N ALA A 320 7.44 -1.08 -7.39
CA ALA A 320 6.67 -1.80 -8.40
C ALA A 320 5.15 -1.59 -8.21
N ILE A 321 4.65 -1.64 -6.97
CA ILE A 321 3.25 -1.37 -6.64
C ILE A 321 2.88 0.05 -7.02
N ALA A 322 3.65 1.05 -6.56
CA ALA A 322 3.40 2.44 -6.87
C ALA A 322 3.46 2.70 -8.38
N THR A 323 4.45 2.10 -9.08
CA THR A 323 4.60 2.22 -10.54
C THR A 323 3.43 1.58 -11.29
N GLY A 324 2.95 0.41 -10.87
CA GLY A 324 1.78 -0.24 -11.48
C GLY A 324 0.51 0.61 -11.37
N PHE A 325 0.26 1.23 -10.21
CA PHE A 325 -0.85 2.17 -10.02
C PHE A 325 -0.68 3.43 -10.87
N HIS A 326 0.50 4.04 -10.89
CA HIS A 326 0.76 5.24 -11.69
C HIS A 326 0.69 4.98 -13.19
N LEU A 327 1.18 3.85 -13.66
CA LEU A 327 1.08 3.42 -15.06
C LEU A 327 -0.39 3.28 -15.47
N ALA A 328 -1.21 2.59 -14.70
CA ALA A 328 -2.64 2.45 -14.98
C ALA A 328 -3.35 3.81 -15.02
N GLY A 329 -3.10 4.68 -14.03
CA GLY A 329 -3.67 6.03 -13.99
C GLY A 329 -3.26 6.89 -15.18
N LYS A 330 -2.00 6.87 -15.57
CA LYS A 330 -1.48 7.64 -16.72
C LYS A 330 -1.94 7.09 -18.07
N LEU A 331 -2.06 5.77 -18.23
CA LEU A 331 -2.60 5.16 -19.45
C LEU A 331 -4.06 5.52 -19.69
N ILE A 332 -4.82 5.81 -18.62
CA ILE A 332 -6.24 6.19 -18.69
C ILE A 332 -6.43 7.70 -18.83
N SER A 333 -5.61 8.53 -18.15
CA SER A 333 -5.81 9.98 -18.05
C SER A 333 -5.25 10.79 -19.20
N GLN A 334 -4.38 10.24 -20.03
CA GLN A 334 -3.76 10.95 -21.16
C GLN A 334 -4.37 10.51 -22.49
N GLU A 335 -5.48 11.16 -22.87
CA GLU A 335 -6.13 11.10 -24.19
C GLU A 335 -5.22 10.89 -25.42
N PRO A 336 -5.80 10.48 -26.58
CA PRO A 336 -7.15 10.10 -26.97
C PRO A 336 -7.29 8.66 -27.50
N VAL A 337 -8.51 8.19 -27.47
CA VAL A 337 -9.22 7.12 -28.20
C VAL A 337 -8.43 5.90 -28.73
N ASP A 338 -7.33 6.05 -29.44
CA ASP A 338 -6.64 4.93 -30.12
C ASP A 338 -6.02 3.89 -29.18
N THR A 339 -5.45 4.31 -28.04
CA THR A 339 -4.79 3.37 -27.11
C THR A 339 -5.80 2.71 -26.17
N GLN A 340 -6.85 3.43 -25.80
CA GLN A 340 -7.99 2.84 -25.08
C GLN A 340 -8.73 1.85 -25.96
N GLU A 341 -8.88 2.14 -27.24
CA GLU A 341 -9.55 1.25 -28.21
C GLU A 341 -8.71 0.00 -28.47
N VAL A 342 -7.40 0.11 -28.61
CA VAL A 342 -6.48 -1.03 -28.77
C VAL A 342 -6.42 -1.89 -27.51
N VAL A 343 -6.31 -1.27 -26.31
CA VAL A 343 -6.31 -1.98 -25.04
C VAL A 343 -7.69 -2.56 -24.74
N SER A 344 -8.79 -1.84 -24.99
CA SER A 344 -10.15 -2.35 -24.77
C SER A 344 -10.51 -3.47 -25.74
N THR A 345 -10.16 -3.35 -27.02
CA THR A 345 -10.40 -4.39 -28.03
C THR A 345 -9.59 -5.66 -27.71
N ALA A 346 -8.33 -5.51 -27.31
CA ALA A 346 -7.52 -6.66 -26.90
C ALA A 346 -8.02 -7.30 -25.59
N LEU A 347 -8.59 -6.52 -24.66
CA LEU A 347 -9.20 -6.99 -23.42
C LEU A 347 -10.56 -7.68 -23.66
N GLU A 348 -11.33 -7.22 -24.66
CA GLU A 348 -12.61 -7.80 -25.04
C GLU A 348 -12.47 -9.11 -25.82
N THR A 349 -11.35 -9.32 -26.51
CA THR A 349 -11.10 -10.55 -27.29
C THR A 349 -10.57 -11.73 -26.46
N GLY A 350 -10.42 -11.59 -25.14
CA GLY A 350 -10.13 -12.72 -24.22
C GLY A 350 -8.70 -13.21 -24.19
N VAL A 351 -7.75 -12.52 -24.86
CA VAL A 351 -6.32 -12.89 -24.88
C VAL A 351 -5.56 -12.11 -23.80
N ASP A 352 -5.92 -12.34 -22.55
CA ASP A 352 -5.42 -11.59 -21.39
C ASP A 352 -3.90 -11.74 -21.17
N SER A 353 -3.36 -12.95 -21.31
CA SER A 353 -1.94 -13.23 -21.16
C SER A 353 -1.07 -12.53 -22.22
N GLY A 354 -1.57 -12.43 -23.44
CA GLY A 354 -0.87 -11.76 -24.53
C GLY A 354 -0.77 -10.24 -24.34
N VAL A 355 -1.84 -9.61 -23.84
CA VAL A 355 -1.83 -8.18 -23.49
C VAL A 355 -0.83 -7.91 -22.36
N LYS A 356 -0.80 -8.75 -21.33
CA LYS A 356 0.16 -8.67 -20.22
C LYS A 356 1.59 -8.87 -20.73
N ALA A 357 1.82 -9.83 -21.65
CA ALA A 357 3.12 -10.06 -22.26
C ALA A 357 3.59 -8.86 -23.11
N ALA A 358 2.69 -8.27 -23.89
CA ALA A 358 2.98 -7.05 -24.65
C ALA A 358 3.32 -5.86 -23.74
N ALA A 359 2.56 -5.68 -22.66
CA ALA A 359 2.83 -4.64 -21.67
C ALA A 359 4.17 -4.85 -20.96
N ALA A 360 4.47 -6.08 -20.52
CA ALA A 360 5.73 -6.42 -19.88
C ALA A 360 6.91 -6.21 -20.82
N GLY A 361 6.80 -6.66 -22.07
CA GLY A 361 7.82 -6.46 -23.09
C GLY A 361 8.09 -4.98 -23.38
N ALA A 362 7.04 -4.18 -23.53
CA ALA A 362 7.14 -2.74 -23.76
C ALA A 362 7.84 -2.01 -22.60
N ILE A 363 7.45 -2.32 -21.35
CA ILE A 363 8.06 -1.73 -20.16
C ILE A 363 9.53 -2.17 -20.03
N LYS A 364 9.85 -3.45 -20.29
CA LYS A 364 11.22 -3.94 -20.25
C LYS A 364 12.10 -3.22 -21.27
N VAL A 365 11.62 -3.05 -22.50
CA VAL A 365 12.34 -2.32 -23.55
C VAL A 365 12.53 -0.85 -23.18
N ALA A 366 11.50 -0.20 -22.65
CA ALA A 366 11.58 1.21 -22.23
C ALA A 366 12.58 1.38 -21.06
N SER A 367 12.61 0.46 -20.11
CA SER A 367 13.58 0.42 -19.01
C SER A 367 15.00 0.24 -19.54
N GLU A 368 15.28 -0.78 -20.35
CA GLU A 368 16.63 -1.06 -20.88
C GLU A 368 17.17 0.06 -21.79
N LYS A 369 16.29 0.77 -22.48
CA LYS A 369 16.65 1.96 -23.27
C LYS A 369 16.74 3.23 -22.42
N ASN A 370 16.59 3.13 -21.10
CA ASN A 370 16.60 4.27 -20.16
C ASN A 370 15.62 5.39 -20.53
N LEU A 371 14.44 4.99 -21.05
CA LEU A 371 13.38 5.91 -21.43
C LEU A 371 12.45 6.25 -20.24
N ILE A 372 12.59 5.55 -19.13
CA ILE A 372 11.78 5.69 -17.91
C ILE A 372 12.70 5.63 -16.69
N GLY A 373 12.68 6.67 -15.87
CA GLY A 373 13.53 6.77 -14.68
C GLY A 373 13.03 5.96 -13.49
N VAL A 374 11.70 5.73 -13.41
CA VAL A 374 11.08 4.99 -12.31
C VAL A 374 11.39 3.48 -12.34
N ILE A 375 11.77 2.94 -13.49
CA ILE A 375 12.18 1.53 -13.66
C ILE A 375 13.55 1.54 -14.35
N PRO A 376 14.65 1.48 -13.58
CA PRO A 376 16.00 1.58 -14.14
C PRO A 376 16.35 0.36 -15.01
N PRO A 377 17.29 0.51 -15.96
CA PRO A 377 17.88 -0.61 -16.69
C PRO A 377 18.40 -1.70 -15.74
N GLY A 378 18.28 -2.95 -16.15
CA GLY A 378 18.66 -4.10 -15.33
C GLY A 378 17.59 -4.54 -14.31
N THR A 379 16.44 -3.86 -14.23
CA THR A 379 15.32 -4.32 -13.39
C THR A 379 14.92 -5.75 -13.80
N PRO A 380 14.79 -6.69 -12.82
CA PRO A 380 14.42 -8.07 -13.11
C PRO A 380 13.13 -8.16 -13.91
N VAL A 381 13.10 -9.02 -14.91
CA VAL A 381 11.95 -9.17 -15.80
C VAL A 381 10.69 -9.63 -15.07
N ARG A 382 10.84 -10.41 -14.02
CA ARG A 382 9.71 -10.82 -13.13
C ARG A 382 9.02 -9.62 -12.51
N THR A 383 9.80 -8.70 -11.93
CA THR A 383 9.25 -7.46 -11.36
C THR A 383 8.51 -6.63 -12.42
N ILE A 384 9.06 -6.55 -13.63
CA ILE A 384 8.44 -5.84 -14.75
C ILE A 384 7.15 -6.53 -15.20
N ALA A 385 7.13 -7.86 -15.25
CA ALA A 385 5.94 -8.63 -15.57
C ALA A 385 4.80 -8.41 -14.56
N ASP A 386 5.13 -8.39 -13.26
CA ASP A 386 4.17 -8.09 -12.20
C ASP A 386 3.62 -6.66 -12.30
N ILE A 387 4.48 -5.66 -12.56
CA ILE A 387 4.04 -4.27 -12.79
C ILE A 387 3.07 -4.21 -13.98
N ALA A 388 3.38 -4.90 -15.07
CA ALA A 388 2.55 -4.96 -16.26
C ALA A 388 1.19 -5.62 -15.97
N CYS A 389 1.19 -6.72 -15.21
CA CYS A 389 -0.05 -7.41 -14.81
C CYS A 389 -0.97 -6.50 -14.00
N VAL A 390 -0.43 -5.82 -12.97
CA VAL A 390 -1.22 -4.86 -12.17
C VAL A 390 -1.74 -3.72 -13.02
N ALA A 391 -0.90 -3.15 -13.90
CA ALA A 391 -1.31 -2.06 -14.77
C ALA A 391 -2.46 -2.48 -15.69
N VAL A 392 -2.35 -3.64 -16.34
CA VAL A 392 -3.39 -4.17 -17.25
C VAL A 392 -4.69 -4.45 -16.48
N GLU A 393 -4.62 -5.13 -15.34
CA GLU A 393 -5.82 -5.40 -14.52
C GLU A 393 -6.47 -4.10 -14.02
N ASN A 394 -5.68 -3.13 -13.57
CA ASN A 394 -6.22 -1.84 -13.10
C ASN A 394 -6.87 -1.04 -14.24
N VAL A 395 -6.34 -1.09 -15.46
CA VAL A 395 -6.99 -0.51 -16.66
C VAL A 395 -8.37 -1.13 -16.87
N LYS A 396 -8.49 -2.47 -16.79
CA LYS A 396 -9.78 -3.16 -16.92
C LYS A 396 -10.77 -2.71 -15.85
N ILE A 397 -10.34 -2.66 -14.60
CA ILE A 397 -11.18 -2.27 -13.46
C ILE A 397 -11.68 -0.83 -13.63
N LEU A 398 -10.79 0.10 -13.95
CA LEU A 398 -11.14 1.50 -14.15
C LEU A 398 -12.04 1.70 -15.39
N SER A 399 -11.85 0.91 -16.45
CA SER A 399 -12.74 0.91 -17.61
C SER A 399 -14.16 0.50 -17.23
N LYS A 400 -14.33 -0.54 -16.40
CA LYS A 400 -15.66 -0.95 -15.88
C LYS A 400 -16.28 0.15 -15.02
N ALA A 401 -15.51 0.80 -14.16
CA ALA A 401 -16.01 1.92 -13.36
C ALA A 401 -16.44 3.10 -14.24
N ALA A 402 -15.67 3.44 -15.28
CA ALA A 402 -16.00 4.50 -16.22
C ALA A 402 -17.27 4.20 -17.03
N LYS A 403 -17.53 2.91 -17.36
CA LYS A 403 -18.78 2.45 -18.00
C LYS A 403 -19.95 2.35 -17.03
N GLY A 404 -19.76 2.56 -15.73
CA GLY A 404 -20.78 2.44 -14.70
C GLY A 404 -21.17 0.99 -14.36
N GLU A 405 -20.38 0.01 -14.79
CA GLU A 405 -20.59 -1.41 -14.49
C GLU A 405 -20.29 -1.75 -13.02
N ILE A 406 -19.38 -1.03 -12.41
CA ILE A 406 -19.03 -1.10 -11.00
C ILE A 406 -18.90 0.31 -10.41
N THR A 407 -19.11 0.45 -9.12
CA THR A 407 -18.88 1.71 -8.41
C THR A 407 -17.38 1.97 -8.22
N MET A 408 -16.99 3.23 -7.95
CA MET A 408 -15.60 3.56 -7.63
C MET A 408 -15.11 2.86 -6.36
N GLY A 409 -15.98 2.61 -5.39
CA GLY A 409 -15.64 1.84 -4.18
C GLY A 409 -15.31 0.38 -4.51
N GLU A 410 -16.11 -0.28 -5.34
CA GLU A 410 -15.83 -1.63 -5.84
C GLU A 410 -14.55 -1.68 -6.67
N ALA A 411 -14.31 -0.66 -7.51
CA ALA A 411 -13.09 -0.56 -8.28
C ALA A 411 -11.84 -0.51 -7.38
N LEU A 412 -11.86 0.29 -6.31
CA LEU A 412 -10.76 0.36 -5.35
C LEU A 412 -10.51 -0.97 -4.65
N GLU A 413 -11.56 -1.70 -4.28
CA GLU A 413 -11.44 -3.03 -3.69
C GLU A 413 -10.89 -4.08 -4.68
N GLU A 414 -11.29 -4.02 -5.95
CA GLU A 414 -10.70 -4.88 -6.98
C GLU A 414 -9.23 -4.54 -7.24
N MET A 415 -8.86 -3.26 -7.29
CA MET A 415 -7.46 -2.82 -7.46
C MET A 415 -6.57 -3.23 -6.25
N LYS A 416 -7.13 -3.28 -5.05
CA LYS A 416 -6.47 -3.85 -3.87
C LYS A 416 -6.13 -5.33 -4.08
N CYS A 417 -7.04 -6.11 -4.67
CA CYS A 417 -6.78 -7.52 -4.96
C CYS A 417 -5.66 -7.70 -5.98
N THR A 418 -5.64 -6.92 -7.06
CA THR A 418 -4.60 -7.00 -8.09
C THR A 418 -3.22 -6.73 -7.49
N THR A 419 -3.13 -5.71 -6.64
CA THR A 419 -1.89 -5.32 -5.94
C THR A 419 -1.44 -6.40 -4.95
N THR A 420 -2.37 -6.96 -4.16
CA THR A 420 -2.04 -8.02 -3.17
C THR A 420 -1.53 -9.28 -3.85
N ALA A 421 -2.13 -9.68 -4.98
CA ALA A 421 -1.67 -10.83 -5.75
C ALA A 421 -0.24 -10.66 -6.26
N MET A 422 0.13 -9.44 -6.69
CA MET A 422 1.49 -9.08 -7.09
C MET A 422 2.46 -9.14 -5.90
N VAL A 423 2.13 -8.50 -4.79
CA VAL A 423 3.00 -8.51 -3.59
C VAL A 423 3.28 -9.94 -3.14
N PHE A 424 2.28 -10.82 -3.20
CA PHE A 424 2.47 -12.22 -2.88
C PHE A 424 3.44 -12.91 -3.87
N GLY A 425 3.27 -12.71 -5.18
CA GLY A 425 4.14 -13.26 -6.23
C GLY A 425 5.60 -12.84 -6.03
N LEU A 426 5.85 -11.54 -5.86
CA LEU A 426 7.17 -10.99 -5.61
C LEU A 426 7.80 -11.50 -4.29
N SER A 427 7.01 -11.72 -3.25
CA SER A 427 7.50 -12.20 -1.96
C SER A 427 7.92 -13.67 -2.01
N TRP A 428 7.27 -14.49 -2.81
CA TRP A 428 7.40 -15.95 -2.78
C TRP A 428 7.77 -16.59 -4.12
N GLY A 429 7.54 -15.91 -5.25
CA GLY A 429 7.83 -16.43 -6.60
C GLY A 429 9.32 -16.64 -6.89
N GLY A 430 10.20 -15.85 -6.25
CA GLY A 430 11.66 -15.92 -6.42
C GLY A 430 12.39 -16.97 -5.57
N THR A 431 11.76 -17.47 -4.50
CA THR A 431 12.43 -18.34 -3.51
C THR A 431 12.47 -19.80 -3.92
N GLY A 432 11.55 -20.25 -4.78
CA GLY A 432 11.54 -21.62 -5.28
C GLY A 432 12.72 -21.95 -6.22
N ALA A 433 13.19 -21.00 -6.99
CA ALA A 433 14.28 -21.21 -7.95
C ALA A 433 15.68 -21.02 -7.34
N ALA A 434 15.83 -20.15 -6.33
CA ALA A 434 17.12 -19.91 -5.68
C ALA A 434 17.52 -21.00 -4.69
N LEU A 435 16.57 -21.80 -4.17
CA LEU A 435 16.82 -22.87 -3.21
C LEU A 435 17.03 -24.25 -3.89
N GLY A 436 16.64 -24.40 -5.16
CA GLY A 436 16.91 -25.60 -5.95
C GLY A 436 18.32 -25.67 -6.54
N ALA A 437 19.08 -24.58 -6.54
CA ALA A 437 20.44 -24.51 -7.09
C ALA A 437 21.56 -24.66 -6.03
N ALA A 438 21.21 -24.81 -4.74
CA ALA A 438 22.15 -24.96 -3.63
C ALA A 438 21.99 -26.30 -2.86
N ALA A 439 21.36 -27.30 -3.48
CA ALA A 439 21.31 -28.69 -2.96
C ALA A 439 22.20 -29.62 -3.77
#